data_9d1fcba236ccb6b560cec79faf5a6388
#
_entry.id   9d1fcba236ccb6b560cec79faf5a6388
#
_cell.length_a   1.000
_cell.length_b   1.000
_cell.length_c   1.000
_cell.angle_alpha   90.00
_cell.angle_beta   90.00
_cell.angle_gamma   90.00
#
_symmetry.space_group_name_H-M   'P 1'
#
loop_
_entity.id
_entity.type
_entity.pdbx_description
1 polymer ?
#
loop_
_entity_poly.entity_id
_entity_poly.type
_entity_poly.pdbx_seq_one_letter_code
_entity_poly.pdbx_strand_id
1 'polypeptide(L)'
;CAIIVVPDHLHFQVAKDCLNAGLPFLIVKPLTPGLKEAKKLVDLAEERSLYSAVEFHKRYDKANLIIKDKFQSGKLGELLYCCVEYSQRKSIPTDIFKEWVEKTSVLQYLGVHYIDIIRFVTKATPIRVMAIGQKNWLLSKGLDVFDSIQCFIEWECTNGNLFTQAILTNWIDPESTSAMSDQKIKLVGTNGRLESDQKERGIKIVTDAYGNEEPNPDFCY
;
A
#
# COMPACT_ATOMS: atom_id res chain seq x y z
N CYS A 1 12.32 -10.16 21.18
CA CYS A 1 11.61 -9.62 20.02
C CYS A 1 11.49 -10.67 18.93
N ALA A 2 10.32 -10.76 18.30
CA ALA A 2 10.06 -11.64 17.17
C ALA A 2 9.95 -10.84 15.89
N ILE A 3 10.37 -11.42 14.75
CA ILE A 3 10.08 -10.90 13.40
C ILE A 3 9.17 -11.92 12.73
N ILE A 4 7.96 -11.49 12.36
CA ILE A 4 6.90 -12.36 11.84
C ILE A 4 6.78 -12.13 10.33
N VAL A 5 7.16 -13.15 9.55
CA VAL A 5 7.09 -13.17 8.09
C VAL A 5 6.45 -14.49 7.67
N VAL A 6 5.14 -14.51 7.66
CA VAL A 6 4.31 -15.67 7.30
C VAL A 6 3.18 -15.23 6.37
N PRO A 7 2.43 -16.12 5.72
CA PRO A 7 1.22 -15.75 4.98
C PRO A 7 0.19 -14.99 5.83
N ASP A 8 -0.48 -14.01 5.22
CA ASP A 8 -1.37 -13.05 5.90
C ASP A 8 -2.37 -13.69 6.88
N HIS A 9 -2.96 -14.82 6.52
CA HIS A 9 -3.96 -15.52 7.34
C HIS A 9 -3.41 -16.15 8.62
N LEU A 10 -2.09 -16.29 8.75
CA LEU A 10 -1.42 -16.81 9.95
C LEU A 10 -0.99 -15.71 10.91
N HIS A 11 -1.03 -14.45 10.48
CA HIS A 11 -0.53 -13.29 11.23
C HIS A 11 -1.15 -13.20 12.63
N PHE A 12 -2.48 -13.31 12.71
CA PHE A 12 -3.18 -13.17 13.99
C PHE A 12 -2.71 -14.17 15.03
N GLN A 13 -2.64 -15.45 14.66
CA GLN A 13 -2.29 -16.49 15.64
C GLN A 13 -0.84 -16.34 16.10
N VAL A 14 0.09 -16.18 15.16
CA VAL A 14 1.53 -16.05 15.48
C VAL A 14 1.80 -14.80 16.33
N ALA A 15 1.22 -13.65 15.96
CA ALA A 15 1.37 -12.42 16.72
C ALA A 15 0.78 -12.53 18.14
N LYS A 16 -0.40 -13.15 18.27
CA LYS A 16 -1.04 -13.41 19.57
C LYS A 16 -0.16 -14.30 20.46
N ASP A 17 0.43 -15.35 19.90
CA ASP A 17 1.31 -16.24 20.65
C ASP A 17 2.58 -15.53 21.11
N CYS A 18 3.16 -14.66 20.28
CA CYS A 18 4.27 -13.80 20.69
C CYS A 18 3.89 -12.90 21.88
N LEU A 19 2.75 -12.20 21.79
CA LEU A 19 2.28 -11.34 22.90
C LEU A 19 2.01 -12.15 24.17
N ASN A 20 1.42 -13.33 24.04
CA ASN A 20 1.17 -14.21 25.18
C ASN A 20 2.47 -14.70 25.85
N ALA A 21 3.52 -14.86 25.07
CA ALA A 21 4.87 -15.20 25.54
C ALA A 21 5.67 -13.98 26.06
N GLY A 22 5.07 -12.79 26.12
CA GLY A 22 5.76 -11.56 26.55
C GLY A 22 6.77 -11.03 25.54
N LEU A 23 6.64 -11.39 24.25
CA LEU A 23 7.57 -11.01 23.20
C LEU A 23 7.00 -9.86 22.35
N PRO A 24 7.65 -8.69 22.31
CA PRO A 24 7.36 -7.67 21.32
C PRO A 24 7.69 -8.18 19.92
N PHE A 25 6.99 -7.65 18.89
CA PHE A 25 7.21 -8.12 17.52
C PHE A 25 7.23 -7.00 16.47
N LEU A 26 7.89 -7.31 15.35
CA LEU A 26 7.72 -6.66 14.07
C LEU A 26 7.05 -7.65 13.13
N ILE A 27 5.91 -7.29 12.54
CA ILE A 27 5.17 -8.13 11.59
C ILE A 27 5.09 -7.45 10.23
N VAL A 28 5.26 -8.21 9.15
CA VAL A 28 5.02 -7.67 7.80
C VAL A 28 3.55 -7.30 7.60
N LYS A 29 3.28 -6.36 6.70
CA LYS A 29 1.90 -5.96 6.34
C LYS A 29 1.12 -7.13 5.69
N PRO A 30 -0.20 -7.17 5.84
CA PRO A 30 -1.04 -6.40 6.76
C PRO A 30 -0.86 -6.90 8.21
N LEU A 31 -1.26 -6.11 9.21
CA LEU A 31 -1.24 -6.63 10.59
C LEU A 31 -2.05 -7.93 10.72
N THR A 32 -3.26 -7.91 10.18
CA THR A 32 -4.12 -9.11 9.99
C THR A 32 -5.05 -8.86 8.80
N PRO A 33 -5.63 -9.91 8.19
CA PRO A 33 -6.66 -9.76 7.17
C PRO A 33 -7.93 -9.06 7.66
N GLY A 34 -8.30 -9.26 8.92
CA GLY A 34 -9.55 -8.77 9.48
C GLY A 34 -9.38 -7.70 10.56
N LEU A 35 -10.19 -6.62 10.49
CA LEU A 35 -10.16 -5.53 11.47
C LEU A 35 -10.40 -6.01 12.92
N LYS A 36 -11.28 -6.99 13.13
CA LYS A 36 -11.57 -7.53 14.47
C LYS A 36 -10.34 -8.18 15.10
N GLU A 37 -9.56 -8.89 14.30
CA GLU A 37 -8.31 -9.53 14.74
C GLU A 37 -7.23 -8.48 14.99
N ALA A 38 -7.10 -7.49 14.12
CA ALA A 38 -6.17 -6.39 14.29
C ALA A 38 -6.42 -5.65 15.63
N LYS A 39 -7.68 -5.30 15.92
CA LYS A 39 -8.04 -4.66 17.20
C LYS A 39 -7.65 -5.52 18.40
N LYS A 40 -7.94 -6.81 18.37
CA LYS A 40 -7.56 -7.72 19.47
C LYS A 40 -6.06 -7.76 19.72
N LEU A 41 -5.24 -7.68 18.65
CA LEU A 41 -3.78 -7.65 18.81
C LEU A 41 -3.32 -6.31 19.41
N VAL A 42 -3.90 -5.20 18.97
CA VAL A 42 -3.59 -3.88 19.54
C VAL A 42 -3.95 -3.85 21.02
N ASP A 43 -5.18 -4.22 21.37
CA ASP A 43 -5.65 -4.26 22.77
C ASP A 43 -4.75 -5.15 23.64
N LEU A 44 -4.37 -6.33 23.14
CA LEU A 44 -3.50 -7.25 23.87
C LEU A 44 -2.07 -6.71 24.03
N ALA A 45 -1.53 -6.04 23.01
CA ALA A 45 -0.20 -5.42 23.08
C ALA A 45 -0.18 -4.28 24.11
N GLU A 46 -1.23 -3.45 24.14
CA GLU A 46 -1.39 -2.37 25.10
C GLU A 46 -1.56 -2.91 26.54
N GLU A 47 -2.44 -3.89 26.74
CA GLU A 47 -2.65 -4.56 28.04
C GLU A 47 -1.34 -5.08 28.63
N ARG A 48 -0.50 -5.64 27.79
CA ARG A 48 0.80 -6.23 28.19
C ARG A 48 1.96 -5.23 28.17
N SER A 49 1.72 -3.99 27.78
CA SER A 49 2.76 -2.96 27.60
C SER A 49 3.90 -3.42 26.69
N LEU A 50 3.58 -4.18 25.64
CA LEU A 50 4.53 -4.70 24.69
C LEU A 50 4.54 -3.85 23.40
N TYR A 51 5.70 -3.33 23.04
CA TYR A 51 5.89 -2.64 21.76
C TYR A 51 5.74 -3.63 20.60
N SER A 52 4.85 -3.31 19.67
CA SER A 52 4.64 -4.10 18.46
C SER A 52 4.45 -3.18 17.26
N ALA A 53 5.01 -3.54 16.12
CA ALA A 53 5.00 -2.71 14.93
C ALA A 53 4.65 -3.50 13.67
N VAL A 54 3.97 -2.84 12.73
CA VAL A 54 3.74 -3.37 11.38
C VAL A 54 4.78 -2.78 10.43
N GLU A 55 5.42 -3.65 9.68
CA GLU A 55 6.43 -3.26 8.70
C GLU A 55 5.75 -2.77 7.41
N PHE A 56 5.82 -1.45 7.18
CA PHE A 56 5.45 -0.78 5.95
C PHE A 56 6.71 -0.22 5.27
N HIS A 57 7.57 -1.11 4.77
CA HIS A 57 8.89 -0.75 4.20
C HIS A 57 8.83 0.34 3.14
N LYS A 58 7.76 0.38 2.33
CA LYS A 58 7.61 1.41 1.29
C LYS A 58 7.58 2.84 1.81
N ARG A 59 7.31 3.07 3.09
CA ARG A 59 7.45 4.39 3.71
C ARG A 59 8.87 4.95 3.61
N TYR A 60 9.88 4.05 3.51
CA TYR A 60 11.30 4.37 3.56
C TYR A 60 11.98 4.27 2.20
N ASP A 61 11.27 3.90 1.13
CA ASP A 61 11.76 4.03 -0.23
C ASP A 61 12.11 5.49 -0.51
N LYS A 62 13.27 5.75 -1.11
CA LYS A 62 13.74 7.11 -1.43
C LYS A 62 12.69 7.93 -2.19
N ALA A 63 12.03 7.30 -3.17
CA ALA A 63 10.94 7.95 -3.94
C ALA A 63 9.80 8.41 -3.04
N ASN A 64 9.34 7.57 -2.13
CA ASN A 64 8.24 7.89 -1.21
C ASN A 64 8.65 8.92 -0.15
N LEU A 65 9.91 8.95 0.26
CA LEU A 65 10.44 10.01 1.12
C LEU A 65 10.50 11.36 0.39
N ILE A 66 10.87 11.38 -0.90
CA ILE A 66 10.81 12.59 -1.73
C ILE A 66 9.36 13.06 -1.90
N ILE A 67 8.43 12.15 -2.18
CA ILE A 67 6.99 12.47 -2.26
C ILE A 67 6.54 13.16 -0.96
N LYS A 68 6.89 12.56 0.19
CA LYS A 68 6.56 13.12 1.51
C LYS A 68 7.15 14.51 1.71
N ASP A 69 8.44 14.70 1.42
CA ASP A 69 9.12 15.99 1.54
C ASP A 69 8.45 17.07 0.69
N LYS A 70 8.21 16.78 -0.60
CA LYS A 70 7.60 17.73 -1.53
C LYS A 70 6.17 18.08 -1.17
N PHE A 71 5.39 17.11 -0.68
CA PHE A 71 4.04 17.37 -0.19
C PHE A 71 4.08 18.22 1.10
N GLN A 72 4.87 17.81 2.10
CA GLN A 72 4.94 18.49 3.40
C GLN A 72 5.57 19.89 3.33
N SER A 73 6.43 20.14 2.36
CA SER A 73 6.96 21.49 2.10
C SER A 73 5.97 22.43 1.40
N GLY A 74 4.73 21.96 1.10
CA GLY A 74 3.69 22.78 0.49
C GLY A 74 3.84 23.00 -1.02
N LYS A 75 4.85 22.38 -1.68
CA LYS A 75 5.10 22.58 -3.12
C LYS A 75 3.92 22.22 -4.02
N LEU A 76 3.10 21.24 -3.60
CA LEU A 76 1.92 20.83 -4.37
C LEU A 76 0.67 21.64 -4.03
N GLY A 77 0.72 22.47 -2.99
CA GLY A 77 -0.47 23.11 -2.45
C GLY A 77 -1.42 22.12 -1.77
N GLU A 78 -2.71 22.37 -1.82
CA GLU A 78 -3.74 21.46 -1.31
C GLU A 78 -3.92 20.29 -2.25
N LEU A 79 -3.93 19.06 -1.72
CA LEU A 79 -4.14 17.86 -2.52
C LEU A 79 -5.59 17.77 -3.00
N LEU A 80 -5.77 17.54 -4.31
CA LEU A 80 -7.08 17.43 -4.94
C LEU A 80 -7.44 15.98 -5.21
N TYR A 81 -6.48 15.21 -5.77
CA TYR A 81 -6.64 13.78 -5.96
C TYR A 81 -5.27 13.09 -6.08
N CYS A 82 -5.29 11.77 -5.90
CA CYS A 82 -4.17 10.91 -6.25
C CYS A 82 -4.62 9.65 -7.00
N CYS A 83 -3.74 9.12 -7.84
CA CYS A 83 -3.93 7.86 -8.55
C CYS A 83 -2.78 6.92 -8.24
N VAL A 84 -3.10 5.64 -8.05
CA VAL A 84 -2.13 4.58 -7.80
C VAL A 84 -2.45 3.40 -8.71
N GLU A 85 -1.42 2.87 -9.35
CA GLU A 85 -1.46 1.57 -10.01
C GLU A 85 -0.43 0.67 -9.35
N TYR A 86 -0.83 -0.55 -8.99
CA TYR A 86 0.07 -1.54 -8.46
C TYR A 86 -0.32 -2.91 -8.97
N SER A 87 0.51 -3.47 -9.83
CA SER A 87 0.27 -4.74 -10.49
C SER A 87 1.41 -5.74 -10.26
N GLN A 88 1.10 -7.00 -10.41
CA GLN A 88 2.07 -8.10 -10.41
C GLN A 88 1.75 -9.11 -11.50
N ARG A 89 2.78 -9.88 -11.88
CA ARG A 89 2.68 -10.94 -12.88
C ARG A 89 1.72 -12.05 -12.43
N LYS A 90 1.16 -12.73 -13.43
CA LYS A 90 0.25 -13.87 -13.25
C LYS A 90 0.84 -15.03 -12.45
N SER A 91 2.15 -15.27 -12.54
CA SER A 91 2.85 -16.29 -11.77
C SER A 91 2.82 -16.06 -10.26
N ILE A 92 2.58 -14.84 -9.80
CA ILE A 92 2.48 -14.57 -8.37
C ILE A 92 1.31 -15.32 -7.73
N PRO A 93 0.04 -15.15 -8.18
CA PRO A 93 -1.09 -15.89 -7.62
C PRO A 93 -1.11 -17.37 -8.05
N THR A 94 -0.64 -17.72 -9.26
CA THR A 94 -0.78 -19.10 -9.78
C THR A 94 0.30 -20.07 -9.27
N ASP A 95 1.50 -19.57 -8.99
CA ASP A 95 2.64 -20.41 -8.64
C ASP A 95 3.19 -20.09 -7.24
N ILE A 96 3.48 -18.81 -6.96
CA ILE A 96 4.14 -18.40 -5.71
C ILE A 96 3.18 -18.46 -4.52
N PHE A 97 1.93 -17.99 -4.69
CA PHE A 97 0.92 -17.91 -3.62
C PHE A 97 -0.14 -18.99 -3.71
N LYS A 98 -0.02 -19.92 -4.63
CA LYS A 98 -1.02 -20.93 -4.97
C LYS A 98 -1.69 -21.58 -3.74
N GLU A 99 -0.92 -21.93 -2.72
CA GLU A 99 -1.41 -22.63 -1.53
C GLU A 99 -2.28 -21.76 -0.60
N TRP A 100 -2.20 -20.44 -0.72
CA TRP A 100 -2.87 -19.51 0.22
C TRP A 100 -3.50 -18.27 -0.42
N VAL A 101 -3.40 -18.13 -1.75
CA VAL A 101 -3.90 -16.95 -2.47
C VAL A 101 -5.38 -16.66 -2.21
N GLU A 102 -6.21 -17.70 -2.02
CA GLU A 102 -7.64 -17.55 -1.72
C GLU A 102 -7.91 -17.01 -0.30
N LYS A 103 -6.89 -16.91 0.55
CA LYS A 103 -6.97 -16.36 1.91
C LYS A 103 -6.56 -14.90 2.01
N THR A 104 -6.26 -14.27 0.88
CA THR A 104 -5.94 -12.85 0.75
C THR A 104 -6.62 -12.26 -0.49
N SER A 105 -6.37 -11.00 -0.80
CA SER A 105 -6.82 -10.36 -2.04
C SER A 105 -5.73 -9.45 -2.60
N VAL A 106 -5.80 -9.18 -3.90
CA VAL A 106 -4.85 -8.29 -4.56
C VAL A 106 -4.81 -6.89 -3.93
N LEU A 107 -5.95 -6.35 -3.51
CA LEU A 107 -6.01 -5.06 -2.81
C LEU A 107 -5.36 -5.14 -1.42
N GLN A 108 -5.64 -6.19 -0.66
CA GLN A 108 -5.07 -6.40 0.67
C GLN A 108 -3.57 -6.64 0.63
N TYR A 109 -3.09 -7.35 -0.38
CA TYR A 109 -1.66 -7.66 -0.52
C TYR A 109 -0.86 -6.49 -1.10
N LEU A 110 -1.37 -5.81 -2.14
CA LEU A 110 -0.70 -4.72 -2.84
C LEU A 110 -1.21 -3.34 -2.40
N GLY A 111 -2.51 -3.12 -2.46
CA GLY A 111 -3.11 -1.79 -2.26
C GLY A 111 -2.87 -1.22 -0.87
N VAL A 112 -2.77 -2.06 0.15
CA VAL A 112 -2.51 -1.65 1.54
C VAL A 112 -1.25 -0.79 1.66
N HIS A 113 -0.21 -1.02 0.86
CA HIS A 113 1.00 -0.21 0.85
C HIS A 113 0.72 1.25 0.48
N TYR A 114 -0.10 1.47 -0.54
CA TYR A 114 -0.38 2.83 -1.03
C TYR A 114 -1.50 3.54 -0.27
N ILE A 115 -2.38 2.79 0.37
CA ILE A 115 -3.30 3.35 1.38
C ILE A 115 -2.47 3.88 2.55
N ASP A 116 -1.51 3.10 3.01
CA ASP A 116 -0.58 3.50 4.05
C ASP A 116 0.30 4.69 3.66
N ILE A 117 0.87 4.70 2.46
CA ILE A 117 1.69 5.80 1.95
C ILE A 117 0.90 7.11 1.92
N ILE A 118 -0.33 7.11 1.43
CA ILE A 118 -1.14 8.33 1.42
C ILE A 118 -1.37 8.84 2.84
N ARG A 119 -1.73 7.97 3.78
CA ARG A 119 -1.85 8.37 5.20
C ARG A 119 -0.52 8.86 5.78
N PHE A 120 0.58 8.19 5.47
CA PHE A 120 1.93 8.56 5.95
C PHE A 120 2.37 9.94 5.44
N VAL A 121 2.09 10.25 4.18
CA VAL A 121 2.43 11.50 3.52
C VAL A 121 1.53 12.65 4.00
N THR A 122 0.22 12.44 3.97
CA THR A 122 -0.78 13.51 4.15
C THR A 122 -1.29 13.64 5.58
N LYS A 123 -1.19 12.60 6.40
CA LYS A 123 -1.84 12.45 7.72
C LYS A 123 -3.37 12.47 7.67
N ALA A 124 -3.97 12.42 6.49
CA ALA A 124 -5.42 12.40 6.28
C ALA A 124 -6.06 11.11 6.81
N THR A 125 -7.36 11.17 7.06
CA THR A 125 -8.17 10.02 7.50
C THR A 125 -9.09 9.58 6.38
N PRO A 126 -9.16 8.28 6.04
CA PRO A 126 -10.11 7.78 5.04
C PRO A 126 -11.51 7.80 5.65
N ILE A 127 -12.48 8.39 4.94
CA ILE A 127 -13.86 8.56 5.43
C ILE A 127 -14.89 7.79 4.61
N ARG A 128 -14.59 7.46 3.36
CA ARG A 128 -15.48 6.70 2.48
C ARG A 128 -14.69 5.88 1.49
N VAL A 129 -15.21 4.70 1.15
CA VAL A 129 -14.60 3.81 0.16
C VAL A 129 -15.68 3.21 -0.75
N MET A 130 -15.36 3.09 -2.03
CA MET A 130 -16.09 2.32 -3.03
C MET A 130 -15.11 1.45 -3.81
N ALA A 131 -15.45 0.20 -4.06
CA ALA A 131 -14.57 -0.70 -4.79
C ALA A 131 -15.35 -1.63 -5.73
N ILE A 132 -14.71 -2.00 -6.83
CA ILE A 132 -15.19 -2.99 -7.80
C ILE A 132 -14.07 -3.98 -8.05
N GLY A 133 -14.39 -5.27 -7.94
CA GLY A 133 -13.47 -6.36 -8.24
C GLY A 133 -13.91 -7.14 -9.47
N GLN A 134 -12.97 -7.74 -10.18
CA GLN A 134 -13.19 -8.59 -11.35
C GLN A 134 -12.61 -9.98 -11.11
N LYS A 135 -13.36 -11.02 -11.45
CA LYS A 135 -12.94 -12.43 -11.39
C LYS A 135 -13.19 -13.07 -12.74
N ASN A 136 -12.17 -13.31 -13.52
CA ASN A 136 -12.25 -13.96 -14.82
C ASN A 136 -11.09 -14.93 -15.06
N TRP A 137 -9.88 -14.39 -15.23
CA TRP A 137 -8.73 -15.17 -15.65
C TRP A 137 -8.26 -16.13 -14.55
N LEU A 138 -8.10 -15.67 -13.32
CA LEU A 138 -7.70 -16.51 -12.19
C LEU A 138 -8.77 -17.56 -11.87
N LEU A 139 -10.05 -17.19 -11.96
CA LEU A 139 -11.14 -18.16 -11.82
C LEU A 139 -11.08 -19.26 -12.89
N SER A 140 -10.73 -18.92 -14.14
CA SER A 140 -10.51 -19.92 -15.21
C SER A 140 -9.32 -20.86 -14.96
N LYS A 141 -8.43 -20.49 -14.02
CA LYS A 141 -7.30 -21.30 -13.56
C LYS A 141 -7.61 -22.10 -12.28
N GLY A 142 -8.87 -22.05 -11.82
CA GLY A 142 -9.30 -22.76 -10.61
C GLY A 142 -9.01 -22.00 -9.30
N LEU A 143 -8.68 -20.70 -9.36
CA LEU A 143 -8.41 -19.85 -8.20
C LEU A 143 -9.56 -18.86 -8.01
N ASP A 144 -10.32 -19.00 -6.91
CA ASP A 144 -11.49 -18.13 -6.63
C ASP A 144 -11.06 -16.79 -5.98
N VAL A 145 -10.24 -16.03 -6.70
CA VAL A 145 -9.74 -14.73 -6.28
C VAL A 145 -9.99 -13.67 -7.34
N PHE A 146 -9.89 -12.39 -6.97
CA PHE A 146 -10.01 -11.29 -7.91
C PHE A 146 -8.75 -11.15 -8.77
N ASP A 147 -8.94 -11.05 -10.09
CA ASP A 147 -7.90 -10.66 -11.05
C ASP A 147 -7.40 -9.26 -10.77
N SER A 148 -8.36 -8.34 -10.53
CA SER A 148 -8.09 -6.95 -10.19
C SER A 148 -9.16 -6.40 -9.24
N ILE A 149 -8.76 -5.40 -8.47
CA ILE A 149 -9.66 -4.58 -7.66
C ILE A 149 -9.32 -3.11 -7.89
N GLN A 150 -10.37 -2.34 -8.23
CA GLN A 150 -10.32 -0.89 -8.38
C GLN A 150 -11.03 -0.28 -7.19
N CYS A 151 -10.39 0.66 -6.52
CA CYS A 151 -10.89 1.25 -5.30
C CYS A 151 -10.81 2.78 -5.36
N PHE A 152 -11.88 3.46 -4.96
CA PHE A 152 -11.90 4.90 -4.74
C PHE A 152 -12.07 5.16 -3.24
N ILE A 153 -11.16 5.95 -2.68
CA ILE A 153 -11.16 6.33 -1.27
C ILE A 153 -11.27 7.86 -1.19
N GLU A 154 -12.20 8.33 -0.37
CA GLU A 154 -12.27 9.75 0.00
C GLU A 154 -11.56 9.95 1.33
N TRP A 155 -10.71 10.96 1.38
CA TRP A 155 -9.86 11.29 2.51
C TRP A 155 -10.19 12.68 3.05
N GLU A 156 -10.14 12.82 4.36
CA GLU A 156 -10.25 14.12 5.03
C GLU A 156 -8.92 14.51 5.65
N CYS A 157 -8.40 15.65 5.24
CA CYS A 157 -7.20 16.26 5.79
C CYS A 157 -7.47 16.87 7.19
N THR A 158 -6.42 17.10 7.95
CA THR A 158 -6.51 17.72 9.29
C THR A 158 -7.12 19.14 9.29
N ASN A 159 -7.08 19.82 8.16
CA ASN A 159 -7.71 21.15 7.96
C ASN A 159 -9.15 21.06 7.42
N GLY A 160 -9.72 19.85 7.31
CA GLY A 160 -11.08 19.61 6.81
C GLY A 160 -11.21 19.53 5.29
N ASN A 161 -10.14 19.76 4.52
CA ASN A 161 -10.18 19.61 3.07
C ASN A 161 -10.28 18.15 2.67
N LEU A 162 -11.05 17.88 1.60
CA LEU A 162 -11.25 16.55 1.07
C LEU A 162 -10.44 16.34 -0.22
N PHE A 163 -9.92 15.13 -0.39
CA PHE A 163 -9.36 14.67 -1.66
C PHE A 163 -9.73 13.21 -1.92
N THR A 164 -9.55 12.77 -3.16
CA THR A 164 -9.86 11.40 -3.56
C THR A 164 -8.60 10.64 -3.96
N GLN A 165 -8.58 9.34 -3.67
CA GLN A 165 -7.57 8.41 -4.14
C GLN A 165 -8.22 7.32 -4.99
N ALA A 166 -7.75 7.17 -6.23
CA ALA A 166 -8.03 6.02 -7.07
C ALA A 166 -6.89 5.01 -6.93
N ILE A 167 -7.22 3.75 -6.66
CA ILE A 167 -6.24 2.65 -6.60
C ILE A 167 -6.68 1.56 -7.58
N LEU A 168 -5.80 1.15 -8.46
CA LEU A 168 -5.94 -0.03 -9.30
C LEU A 168 -4.88 -1.04 -8.88
N THR A 169 -5.33 -2.24 -8.50
CA THR A 169 -4.44 -3.36 -8.20
C THR A 169 -4.79 -4.56 -9.06
N ASN A 170 -3.79 -5.30 -9.56
CA ASN A 170 -4.04 -6.52 -10.31
C ASN A 170 -2.95 -7.57 -10.13
N TRP A 171 -3.31 -8.82 -10.40
CA TRP A 171 -2.44 -9.99 -10.43
C TRP A 171 -2.43 -10.66 -11.80
N ILE A 172 -2.62 -9.89 -12.87
CA ILE A 172 -2.77 -10.39 -14.23
C ILE A 172 -1.81 -9.74 -15.24
N ASP A 173 -0.74 -9.12 -14.77
CA ASP A 173 0.28 -8.60 -15.66
C ASP A 173 0.94 -9.73 -16.46
N PRO A 174 1.31 -9.49 -17.73
CA PRO A 174 2.04 -10.45 -18.55
C PRO A 174 3.36 -10.86 -17.89
N GLU A 175 3.75 -12.13 -18.06
CA GLU A 175 5.06 -12.64 -17.59
C GLU A 175 6.26 -11.95 -18.23
N SER A 176 6.06 -11.37 -19.43
CA SER A 176 7.09 -10.64 -20.19
C SER A 176 7.37 -9.22 -19.67
N THR A 177 6.69 -8.76 -18.63
CA THR A 177 6.99 -7.45 -18.04
C THR A 177 8.41 -7.42 -17.47
N SER A 178 9.07 -6.25 -17.53
CA SER A 178 10.48 -6.11 -17.12
C SER A 178 10.73 -6.32 -15.63
N ALA A 179 9.68 -6.19 -14.79
CA ALA A 179 9.75 -6.37 -13.34
C ALA A 179 8.65 -7.29 -12.83
N MET A 180 8.84 -7.89 -11.66
CA MET A 180 7.82 -8.70 -11.00
C MET A 180 6.58 -7.86 -10.61
N SER A 181 6.80 -6.58 -10.32
CA SER A 181 5.76 -5.61 -9.96
C SER A 181 5.91 -4.33 -10.77
N ASP A 182 4.81 -3.71 -11.12
CA ASP A 182 4.75 -2.36 -11.68
C ASP A 182 4.00 -1.45 -10.69
N GLN A 183 4.59 -0.30 -10.35
CA GLN A 183 4.08 0.58 -9.32
C GLN A 183 4.16 2.04 -9.77
N LYS A 184 3.02 2.71 -9.74
CA LYS A 184 2.91 4.13 -10.12
C LYS A 184 2.07 4.86 -9.09
N ILE A 185 2.48 6.08 -8.77
CA ILE A 185 1.71 7.00 -7.95
C ILE A 185 1.76 8.40 -8.55
N LYS A 186 0.61 9.06 -8.57
CA LYS A 186 0.45 10.44 -8.99
C LYS A 186 -0.33 11.20 -7.94
N LEU A 187 0.21 12.33 -7.50
CA LEU A 187 -0.46 13.29 -6.63
C LEU A 187 -0.68 14.58 -7.40
N VAL A 188 -1.88 15.13 -7.33
CA VAL A 188 -2.24 16.40 -7.97
C VAL A 188 -2.81 17.34 -6.92
N GLY A 189 -2.16 18.47 -6.76
CA GLY A 189 -2.57 19.54 -5.86
C GLY A 189 -2.85 20.86 -6.61
N THR A 190 -3.22 21.88 -5.86
CA THR A 190 -3.57 23.20 -6.41
C THR A 190 -2.41 23.93 -7.09
N ASN A 191 -1.16 23.64 -6.69
CA ASN A 191 0.04 24.34 -7.17
C ASN A 191 0.98 23.44 -8.00
N GLY A 192 0.61 22.18 -8.21
CA GLY A 192 1.44 21.29 -8.99
C GLY A 192 1.03 19.81 -8.90
N ARG A 193 1.79 18.98 -9.58
CA ARG A 193 1.64 17.54 -9.53
C ARG A 193 2.99 16.84 -9.35
N LEU A 194 2.95 15.66 -8.78
CA LEU A 194 4.08 14.76 -8.66
C LEU A 194 3.68 13.39 -9.20
N GLU A 195 4.56 12.79 -9.96
CA GLU A 195 4.41 11.44 -10.49
C GLU A 195 5.66 10.63 -10.14
N SER A 196 5.49 9.40 -9.70
CA SER A 196 6.56 8.42 -9.50
C SER A 196 6.18 7.13 -10.20
N ASP A 197 7.06 6.67 -11.08
CA ASP A 197 6.93 5.41 -11.79
C ASP A 197 8.15 4.55 -11.49
N GLN A 198 7.95 3.46 -10.76
CA GLN A 198 9.05 2.59 -10.33
C GLN A 198 9.70 1.85 -11.50
N LYS A 199 8.96 1.59 -12.57
CA LYS A 199 9.46 0.88 -13.75
C LYS A 199 10.41 1.74 -14.56
N GLU A 200 10.08 3.02 -14.75
CA GLU A 200 10.92 4.03 -15.38
C GLU A 200 11.93 4.64 -14.40
N ARG A 201 11.82 4.30 -13.11
CA ARG A 201 12.69 4.73 -12.02
C ARG A 201 12.87 6.23 -11.92
N GLY A 202 11.81 6.97 -12.21
CA GLY A 202 11.81 8.42 -12.22
C GLY A 202 10.78 9.04 -11.29
N ILE A 203 11.06 10.25 -10.85
CA ILE A 203 10.08 11.14 -10.24
C ILE A 203 9.99 12.38 -11.12
N LYS A 204 8.75 12.76 -11.48
CA LYS A 204 8.44 14.00 -12.20
C LYS A 204 7.60 14.89 -11.30
N ILE A 205 8.05 16.12 -11.11
CA ILE A 205 7.37 17.13 -10.31
C ILE A 205 7.14 18.34 -11.21
N VAL A 206 5.89 18.78 -11.34
CA VAL A 206 5.54 19.97 -12.10
C VAL A 206 4.80 20.92 -11.18
N THR A 207 5.29 22.14 -11.05
CA THR A 207 4.68 23.20 -10.24
C THR A 207 4.61 24.51 -11.02
N ASP A 208 3.61 25.32 -10.72
CA ASP A 208 3.45 26.62 -11.36
C ASP A 208 4.60 27.59 -11.01
N ALA A 209 5.17 27.47 -9.80
CA ALA A 209 6.22 28.35 -9.31
C ALA A 209 7.64 27.96 -9.77
N TYR A 210 7.92 26.65 -9.90
CA TYR A 210 9.28 26.13 -10.12
C TYR A 210 9.46 25.36 -11.43
N GLY A 211 8.37 25.19 -12.21
CA GLY A 211 8.39 24.47 -13.48
C GLY A 211 8.52 22.96 -13.29
N ASN A 212 9.33 22.31 -14.13
CA ASN A 212 9.53 20.87 -14.15
C ASN A 212 10.84 20.48 -13.44
N GLU A 213 10.75 19.58 -12.47
CA GLU A 213 11.88 18.98 -11.76
C GLU A 213 11.84 17.45 -11.95
N GLU A 214 12.97 16.82 -12.24
CA GLU A 214 13.09 15.36 -12.41
C GLU A 214 14.21 14.81 -11.50
N PRO A 215 14.00 14.73 -10.18
CA PRO A 215 14.94 14.08 -9.30
C PRO A 215 14.91 12.57 -9.55
N ASN A 216 16.04 12.00 -9.97
CA ASN A 216 16.19 10.57 -10.19
C ASN A 216 16.82 9.90 -8.96
N PRO A 217 16.01 9.42 -8.01
CA PRO A 217 16.56 8.71 -6.86
C PRO A 217 17.09 7.35 -7.28
N ASP A 218 18.19 6.92 -6.68
CA ASP A 218 18.62 5.54 -6.78
C ASP A 218 17.59 4.65 -6.08
N PHE A 219 16.96 3.78 -6.82
CA PHE A 219 16.07 2.77 -6.25
C PHE A 219 16.91 1.58 -5.76
N CYS A 220 16.86 1.31 -4.47
CA CYS A 220 17.38 0.05 -3.94
C CYS A 220 16.32 -1.05 -4.15
N TYR A 221 16.75 -2.19 -4.67
CA TYR A 221 15.94 -3.41 -4.81
C TYR A 221 16.08 -4.27 -3.56
#